data_0fd1af3e395c88a70542902d06a41509
#
_entry.id   0fd1af3e395c88a70542902d06a41509
#
_cell.length_a   1.000
_cell.length_b   1.000
_cell.length_c   1.000
_cell.angle_alpha   90.00
_cell.angle_beta   90.00
_cell.angle_gamma   90.00
#
_symmetry.space_group_name_H-M   'P 1'
#
loop_
_entity.id
_entity.type
_entity.pdbx_description
1 polymer ?
#
loop_
_entity_poly.entity_id
_entity_poly.type
_entity_poly.pdbx_seq_one_letter_code
_entity_poly.pdbx_strand_id
1 'polypeptide(L)'
;SRTVFGTYRQFMVDRAWDEPSELDVRSSRLVCLDPFFADDSSRVVRWCEESGTPFVTVDAPPDSEIAHHAEVLIISEEYATRTIGTVPQEVLATYTEHCLGLVILTRGSEHLLYGRGLEQPKEYPAFRVQARDTTGAGDSFRAGIIYGMLRGLDTQQLIRTASAVAAIVTERAPGVLNSPTEGELDAFLARHP
;
A
#
# COMPACT_ATOMS: atom_id res chain seq x y z
N SER A 1 15.83 -10.61 7.44
CA SER A 1 15.40 -10.24 8.79
C SER A 1 15.46 -8.73 8.94
N ARG A 2 14.44 -8.13 9.55
CA ARG A 2 14.42 -6.70 9.90
C ARG A 2 14.69 -6.55 11.38
N THR A 3 15.60 -5.64 11.74
CA THR A 3 15.75 -5.17 13.11
C THR A 3 15.20 -3.75 13.16
N VAL A 4 14.12 -3.54 13.89
CA VAL A 4 13.53 -2.20 14.09
C VAL A 4 14.05 -1.67 15.42
N PHE A 5 14.83 -0.59 15.34
CA PHE A 5 15.23 0.17 16.52
C PHE A 5 14.30 1.37 16.64
N GLY A 6 13.54 1.46 17.70
CA GLY A 6 12.76 2.65 17.91
C GLY A 6 11.74 2.54 19.03
N THR A 7 11.51 3.67 19.63
CA THR A 7 10.47 3.91 20.63
C THR A 7 9.19 4.40 19.93
N TYR A 8 8.78 3.74 18.84
CA TYR A 8 7.56 4.12 18.11
C TYR A 8 6.36 4.36 19.03
N ARG A 9 6.19 3.51 20.05
CA ARG A 9 5.10 3.65 21.01
C ARG A 9 5.18 4.95 21.83
N GLN A 10 6.38 5.46 22.08
CA GLN A 10 6.58 6.69 22.83
C GLN A 10 6.22 7.92 22.01
N PHE A 11 6.51 7.90 20.70
CA PHE A 11 6.06 8.95 19.76
C PHE A 11 4.55 8.98 19.59
N MET A 12 3.88 7.85 19.73
CA MET A 12 2.42 7.76 19.66
C MET A 12 1.71 8.31 20.90
N VAL A 13 2.42 8.36 22.05
CA VAL A 13 1.89 8.93 23.31
C VAL A 13 2.12 10.44 23.37
N ASP A 14 3.31 10.87 22.96
CA ASP A 14 3.66 12.30 22.90
C ASP A 14 3.39 12.79 21.47
N ARG A 15 2.16 13.19 21.20
CA ARG A 15 1.74 13.64 19.86
C ARG A 15 2.66 14.75 19.34
N ALA A 16 3.54 14.39 18.42
CA ALA A 16 4.54 15.28 17.85
C ALA A 16 4.21 15.73 16.42
N TRP A 17 2.97 15.52 15.97
CA TRP A 17 2.49 15.91 14.64
C TRP A 17 1.23 16.76 14.74
N ASP A 18 0.97 17.53 13.70
CA ASP A 18 -0.24 18.33 13.58
C ASP A 18 -1.48 17.43 13.38
N GLU A 19 -2.63 17.88 13.80
CA GLU A 19 -3.89 17.20 13.53
C GLU A 19 -4.19 17.21 12.03
N PRO A 20 -4.78 16.11 11.48
CA PRO A 20 -5.22 16.12 10.10
C PRO A 20 -6.27 17.23 9.89
N SER A 21 -6.15 17.92 8.76
CA SER A 21 -7.07 18.99 8.38
C SER A 21 -8.20 18.43 7.52
N GLU A 22 -9.44 18.64 7.94
CA GLU A 22 -10.62 18.26 7.16
C GLU A 22 -10.64 18.94 5.79
N LEU A 23 -10.24 20.20 5.71
CA LEU A 23 -10.18 20.95 4.46
C LEU A 23 -9.19 20.31 3.49
N ASP A 24 -8.02 19.91 3.97
CA ASP A 24 -7.00 19.27 3.14
C ASP A 24 -7.48 17.89 2.62
N VAL A 25 -8.14 17.10 3.47
CA VAL A 25 -8.73 15.82 3.07
C VAL A 25 -9.77 16.02 1.98
N ARG A 26 -10.76 16.90 2.21
CA ARG A 26 -11.86 17.14 1.28
C ARG A 26 -11.44 17.76 -0.04
N SER A 27 -10.34 18.52 -0.05
CA SER A 27 -9.77 19.13 -1.28
C SER A 27 -8.77 18.25 -2.00
N SER A 28 -8.38 17.12 -1.41
CA SER A 28 -7.43 16.19 -2.01
C SER A 28 -8.07 15.34 -3.11
N ARG A 29 -7.29 15.02 -4.14
CA ARG A 29 -7.70 14.05 -5.18
C ARG A 29 -7.61 12.60 -4.70
N LEU A 30 -6.75 12.36 -3.73
CA LEU A 30 -6.46 11.06 -3.15
C LEU A 30 -5.79 11.26 -1.79
N VAL A 31 -6.18 10.48 -0.81
CA VAL A 31 -5.57 10.47 0.53
C VAL A 31 -4.77 9.19 0.70
N CYS A 32 -3.62 9.29 1.35
CA CYS A 32 -2.87 8.15 1.83
C CYS A 32 -2.86 8.21 3.35
N LEU A 33 -3.39 7.20 4.01
CA LEU A 33 -3.45 7.14 5.45
C LEU A 33 -2.85 5.83 5.98
N ASP A 34 -2.44 5.88 7.22
CA ASP A 34 -1.86 4.74 7.93
C ASP A 34 -2.74 4.42 9.16
N PRO A 35 -3.13 3.15 9.39
CA PRO A 35 -4.04 2.77 10.47
C PRO A 35 -3.43 2.96 11.87
N PHE A 36 -2.11 3.21 11.97
CA PHE A 36 -1.43 3.38 13.26
C PHE A 36 -1.85 4.62 14.04
N PHE A 37 -2.47 5.60 13.39
CA PHE A 37 -2.88 6.86 14.04
C PHE A 37 -4.28 6.80 14.66
N ALA A 38 -4.82 5.61 14.84
CA ALA A 38 -6.06 5.33 15.60
C ALA A 38 -7.21 6.32 15.31
N ASP A 39 -7.57 7.17 16.29
CA ASP A 39 -8.70 8.11 16.17
C ASP A 39 -8.53 9.12 15.02
N ASP A 40 -7.30 9.55 14.72
CA ASP A 40 -7.04 10.45 13.60
C ASP A 40 -7.29 9.74 12.27
N SER A 41 -6.87 8.48 12.13
CA SER A 41 -7.14 7.69 10.92
C SER A 41 -8.63 7.49 10.72
N SER A 42 -9.39 7.14 11.77
CA SER A 42 -10.84 6.97 11.69
C SER A 42 -11.56 8.29 11.36
N ARG A 43 -11.07 9.43 11.86
CA ARG A 43 -11.59 10.74 11.53
C ARG A 43 -11.36 11.10 10.06
N VAL A 44 -10.17 10.83 9.54
CA VAL A 44 -9.83 11.04 8.14
C VAL A 44 -10.69 10.16 7.22
N VAL A 45 -10.90 8.89 7.58
CA VAL A 45 -11.78 7.97 6.81
C VAL A 45 -13.18 8.56 6.69
N ARG A 46 -13.79 9.03 7.79
CA ARG A 46 -15.12 9.66 7.73
C ARG A 46 -15.16 10.87 6.80
N TRP A 47 -14.15 11.74 6.84
CA TRP A 47 -14.07 12.87 5.91
C TRP A 47 -13.91 12.43 4.44
N CYS A 48 -13.15 11.36 4.19
CA CYS A 48 -13.04 10.77 2.88
C CYS A 48 -14.39 10.25 2.36
N GLU A 49 -15.13 9.52 3.19
CA GLU A 49 -16.46 9.01 2.85
C GLU A 49 -17.45 10.13 2.55
N GLU A 50 -17.55 11.12 3.45
CA GLU A 50 -18.48 12.24 3.30
C GLU A 50 -18.19 13.11 2.06
N SER A 51 -16.92 13.20 1.64
CA SER A 51 -16.50 13.99 0.47
C SER A 51 -16.39 13.16 -0.82
N GLY A 52 -16.45 11.83 -0.73
CA GLY A 52 -16.17 10.95 -1.85
C GLY A 52 -14.68 10.95 -2.27
N THR A 53 -13.77 11.37 -1.37
CA THR A 53 -12.33 11.37 -1.64
C THR A 53 -11.77 9.96 -1.46
N PRO A 54 -11.21 9.33 -2.50
CA PRO A 54 -10.66 7.99 -2.38
C PRO A 54 -9.41 7.99 -1.49
N PHE A 55 -9.15 6.87 -0.82
CA PHE A 55 -7.92 6.72 -0.05
C PHE A 55 -7.24 5.36 -0.21
N VAL A 56 -5.93 5.36 -0.02
CA VAL A 56 -5.07 4.18 0.02
C VAL A 56 -4.58 3.97 1.44
N THR A 57 -4.60 2.74 1.91
CA THR A 57 -4.08 2.37 3.23
C THR A 57 -3.29 1.07 3.20
N VAL A 58 -2.63 0.75 4.30
CA VAL A 58 -1.81 -0.45 4.47
C VAL A 58 -2.13 -1.14 5.78
N ASP A 59 -2.01 -2.46 5.82
CA ASP A 59 -2.00 -3.29 7.04
C ASP A 59 -3.11 -2.93 8.05
N ALA A 60 -4.30 -2.60 7.57
CA ALA A 60 -5.46 -2.36 8.40
C ALA A 60 -6.13 -3.69 8.81
N PRO A 61 -6.74 -3.80 10.02
CA PRO A 61 -7.52 -4.97 10.40
C PRO A 61 -8.68 -5.19 9.42
N PRO A 62 -9.01 -6.45 9.03
CA PRO A 62 -10.01 -6.71 8.00
C PRO A 62 -11.43 -6.24 8.36
N ASP A 63 -11.76 -6.20 9.64
CA ASP A 63 -13.06 -5.79 10.20
C ASP A 63 -13.13 -4.29 10.53
N SER A 64 -12.10 -3.51 10.19
CA SER A 64 -12.04 -2.08 10.47
C SER A 64 -12.75 -1.24 9.39
N GLU A 65 -13.31 -0.09 9.78
CA GLU A 65 -13.84 0.91 8.85
C GLU A 65 -12.78 1.35 7.82
N ILE A 66 -11.52 1.42 8.25
CA ILE A 66 -10.39 1.77 7.37
C ILE A 66 -10.25 0.74 6.24
N ALA A 67 -10.30 -0.57 6.56
CA ALA A 67 -10.22 -1.61 5.54
C ALA A 67 -11.46 -1.63 4.65
N HIS A 68 -12.64 -1.44 5.25
CA HIS A 68 -13.92 -1.50 4.53
C HIS A 68 -14.02 -0.45 3.42
N HIS A 69 -13.66 0.79 3.71
CA HIS A 69 -13.86 1.94 2.81
C HIS A 69 -12.64 2.29 1.94
N ALA A 70 -11.51 1.60 2.09
CA ALA A 70 -10.33 1.85 1.29
C ALA A 70 -10.60 1.62 -0.21
N GLU A 71 -10.20 2.58 -1.07
CA GLU A 71 -10.19 2.36 -2.52
C GLU A 71 -9.10 1.34 -2.90
N VAL A 72 -7.94 1.40 -2.23
CA VAL A 72 -6.91 0.37 -2.31
C VAL A 72 -6.38 0.06 -0.92
N LEU A 73 -6.46 -1.21 -0.55
CA LEU A 73 -5.90 -1.77 0.69
C LEU A 73 -4.71 -2.67 0.35
N ILE A 74 -3.54 -2.32 0.84
CA ILE A 74 -2.31 -3.09 0.66
C ILE A 74 -2.00 -3.82 1.95
N ILE A 75 -1.88 -5.13 1.88
CA ILE A 75 -1.54 -5.98 3.03
C ILE A 75 -0.16 -6.57 2.80
N SER A 76 0.71 -6.46 3.79
CA SER A 76 1.99 -7.15 3.76
C SER A 76 1.85 -8.59 4.25
N GLU A 77 2.56 -9.54 3.64
CA GLU A 77 2.61 -10.93 4.11
C GLU A 77 3.08 -11.02 5.57
N GLU A 78 3.97 -10.11 5.98
CA GLU A 78 4.44 -10.05 7.38
C GLU A 78 3.29 -9.70 8.34
N TYR A 79 2.46 -8.73 8.01
CA TYR A 79 1.30 -8.37 8.81
C TYR A 79 0.25 -9.50 8.80
N ALA A 80 -0.07 -10.01 7.62
CA ALA A 80 -1.05 -11.09 7.44
C ALA A 80 -0.69 -12.34 8.25
N THR A 81 0.58 -12.75 8.20
CA THR A 81 1.08 -13.92 8.94
C THR A 81 0.91 -13.78 10.46
N ARG A 82 1.00 -12.55 10.98
CA ARG A 82 0.85 -12.28 12.42
C ARG A 82 -0.60 -12.16 12.87
N THR A 83 -1.51 -11.77 11.98
CA THR A 83 -2.87 -11.36 12.37
C THR A 83 -3.96 -12.25 11.82
N ILE A 84 -3.77 -12.87 10.67
CA ILE A 84 -4.81 -13.64 9.96
C ILE A 84 -4.37 -15.09 9.78
N GLY A 85 -3.24 -15.32 9.09
CA GLY A 85 -2.76 -16.65 8.74
C GLY A 85 -1.68 -16.64 7.67
N THR A 86 -1.27 -17.83 7.24
CA THR A 86 -0.12 -18.02 6.34
C THR A 86 -0.51 -18.45 4.93
N VAL A 87 -1.78 -18.75 4.67
CA VAL A 87 -2.28 -19.16 3.35
C VAL A 87 -2.73 -17.93 2.57
N PRO A 88 -1.97 -17.50 1.52
CA PRO A 88 -2.21 -16.22 0.87
C PRO A 88 -3.61 -16.05 0.29
N GLN A 89 -4.19 -17.11 -0.26
CA GLN A 89 -5.55 -17.10 -0.83
C GLN A 89 -6.62 -16.88 0.24
N GLU A 90 -6.47 -17.51 1.41
CA GLU A 90 -7.39 -17.35 2.54
C GLU A 90 -7.27 -15.94 3.13
N VAL A 91 -6.04 -15.42 3.24
CA VAL A 91 -5.81 -14.04 3.68
C VAL A 91 -6.50 -13.06 2.73
N LEU A 92 -6.28 -13.20 1.42
CA LEU A 92 -6.91 -12.30 0.44
C LEU A 92 -8.44 -12.40 0.52
N ALA A 93 -9.01 -13.60 0.62
CA ALA A 93 -10.45 -13.82 0.73
C ALA A 93 -11.03 -13.12 1.96
N THR A 94 -10.40 -13.27 3.12
CA THR A 94 -10.83 -12.58 4.35
C THR A 94 -10.95 -11.07 4.15
N TYR A 95 -10.01 -10.46 3.44
CA TYR A 95 -10.05 -9.02 3.20
C TYR A 95 -11.05 -8.62 2.13
N THR A 96 -11.17 -9.38 1.04
CA THR A 96 -12.09 -9.04 -0.05
C THR A 96 -13.56 -9.23 0.32
N GLU A 97 -13.87 -10.00 1.36
CA GLU A 97 -15.22 -10.08 1.95
C GLU A 97 -15.65 -8.77 2.61
N HIS A 98 -14.71 -7.98 3.11
CA HIS A 98 -15.00 -6.78 3.90
C HIS A 98 -14.63 -5.48 3.20
N CYS A 99 -13.62 -5.47 2.34
CA CYS A 99 -13.15 -4.29 1.62
C CYS A 99 -13.92 -4.07 0.32
N LEU A 100 -14.47 -2.87 0.11
CA LEU A 100 -15.18 -2.48 -1.12
C LEU A 100 -14.23 -2.23 -2.29
N GLY A 101 -12.98 -1.89 -2.00
CA GLY A 101 -11.97 -1.54 -2.99
C GLY A 101 -11.08 -2.70 -3.42
N LEU A 102 -9.94 -2.35 -4.01
CA LEU A 102 -8.91 -3.30 -4.43
C LEU A 102 -8.07 -3.74 -3.24
N VAL A 103 -8.01 -5.03 -2.98
CA VAL A 103 -7.10 -5.62 -2.00
C VAL A 103 -5.88 -6.19 -2.70
N ILE A 104 -4.69 -5.88 -2.19
CA ILE A 104 -3.40 -6.35 -2.70
C ILE A 104 -2.60 -6.96 -1.55
N LEU A 105 -2.26 -8.24 -1.64
CA LEU A 105 -1.36 -8.93 -0.72
C LEU A 105 0.05 -8.96 -1.32
N THR A 106 0.97 -8.16 -0.74
CA THR A 106 2.38 -8.12 -1.18
C THR A 106 3.19 -9.19 -0.47
N ARG A 107 4.07 -9.89 -1.22
CA ARG A 107 4.83 -11.05 -0.76
C ARG A 107 6.32 -10.97 -1.10
N GLY A 108 6.87 -9.77 -1.01
CA GLY A 108 8.29 -9.52 -1.29
C GLY A 108 8.70 -9.90 -2.71
N SER A 109 9.55 -10.93 -2.86
CA SER A 109 10.01 -11.44 -4.16
C SER A 109 9.08 -12.48 -4.80
N GLU A 110 8.02 -12.90 -4.09
CA GLU A 110 7.02 -13.83 -4.59
C GLU A 110 5.95 -13.11 -5.43
N HIS A 111 5.09 -13.89 -6.08
CA HIS A 111 3.90 -13.35 -6.73
C HIS A 111 3.00 -12.66 -5.71
N LEU A 112 2.64 -11.42 -5.93
CA LEU A 112 1.58 -10.79 -5.16
C LEU A 112 0.21 -11.30 -5.62
N LEU A 113 -0.76 -11.26 -4.70
CA LEU A 113 -2.15 -11.57 -5.01
C LEU A 113 -2.99 -10.31 -4.91
N TYR A 114 -4.04 -10.22 -5.72
CA TYR A 114 -4.97 -9.11 -5.65
C TYR A 114 -6.38 -9.51 -6.10
N GLY A 115 -7.37 -8.79 -5.64
CA GLY A 115 -8.76 -9.03 -5.99
C GLY A 115 -9.71 -7.95 -5.46
N ARG A 116 -10.97 -8.03 -5.89
CA ARG A 116 -12.10 -7.21 -5.40
C ARG A 116 -13.28 -8.13 -5.11
N GLY A 117 -13.92 -7.95 -3.96
CA GLY A 117 -15.14 -8.69 -3.61
C GLY A 117 -15.00 -10.20 -3.81
N LEU A 118 -15.96 -10.82 -4.47
CA LEU A 118 -16.00 -12.26 -4.73
C LEU A 118 -15.31 -12.68 -6.04
N GLU A 119 -14.56 -11.79 -6.70
CA GLU A 119 -13.81 -12.15 -7.89
C GLU A 119 -12.73 -13.18 -7.54
N GLN A 120 -12.38 -14.03 -8.53
CA GLN A 120 -11.26 -14.94 -8.37
C GLN A 120 -9.96 -14.16 -8.17
N PRO A 121 -9.15 -14.51 -7.16
CA PRO A 121 -7.85 -13.89 -6.94
C PRO A 121 -6.99 -13.94 -8.20
N LYS A 122 -6.33 -12.83 -8.49
CA LYS A 122 -5.34 -12.72 -9.57
C LYS A 122 -3.95 -12.65 -8.96
N GLU A 123 -2.98 -13.10 -9.73
CA GLU A 123 -1.56 -13.06 -9.35
C GLU A 123 -0.80 -12.14 -10.29
N TYR A 124 0.21 -11.48 -9.75
CA TYR A 124 1.18 -10.73 -10.53
C TYR A 124 2.61 -11.08 -10.09
N PRO A 125 3.50 -11.47 -11.02
CA PRO A 125 4.85 -11.85 -10.67
C PRO A 125 5.67 -10.64 -10.24
N ALA A 126 6.53 -10.82 -9.22
CA ALA A 126 7.51 -9.82 -8.89
C ALA A 126 8.56 -9.67 -10.01
N PHE A 127 9.02 -8.45 -10.26
CA PHE A 127 10.16 -8.22 -11.16
C PHE A 127 11.42 -8.86 -10.56
N ARG A 128 12.17 -9.59 -11.39
CA ARG A 128 13.44 -10.19 -10.99
C ARG A 128 14.54 -9.14 -11.05
N VAL A 129 15.02 -8.74 -9.89
CA VAL A 129 16.04 -7.69 -9.72
C VAL A 129 17.12 -8.14 -8.74
N GLN A 130 18.29 -7.49 -8.77
CA GLN A 130 19.34 -7.71 -7.78
C GLN A 130 19.09 -6.82 -6.57
N ALA A 131 18.45 -7.38 -5.54
CA ALA A 131 18.16 -6.64 -4.32
C ALA A 131 19.45 -6.23 -3.60
N ARG A 132 19.58 -4.93 -3.33
CA ARG A 132 20.66 -4.32 -2.51
C ARG A 132 20.14 -3.85 -1.17
N ASP A 133 18.97 -3.19 -1.18
CA ASP A 133 18.33 -2.67 0.02
C ASP A 133 16.81 -2.76 -0.15
N THR A 134 16.15 -3.53 0.69
CA THR A 134 14.69 -3.71 0.67
C THR A 134 13.96 -2.72 1.57
N THR A 135 14.69 -1.83 2.26
CA THR A 135 14.10 -0.84 3.15
C THR A 135 13.24 0.15 2.35
N GLY A 136 11.98 0.29 2.76
CA GLY A 136 11.02 1.16 2.08
C GLY A 136 10.46 0.62 0.76
N ALA A 137 10.72 -0.64 0.38
CA ALA A 137 10.15 -1.24 -0.82
C ALA A 137 8.61 -1.25 -0.78
N GLY A 138 8.00 -1.56 0.39
CA GLY A 138 6.55 -1.50 0.60
C GLY A 138 6.00 -0.08 0.47
N ASP A 139 6.68 0.90 1.06
CA ASP A 139 6.29 2.32 0.94
C ASP A 139 6.40 2.80 -0.51
N SER A 140 7.43 2.34 -1.22
CA SER A 140 7.63 2.65 -2.64
C SER A 140 6.58 1.98 -3.52
N PHE A 141 6.15 0.76 -3.19
CA PHE A 141 5.02 0.10 -3.84
C PHE A 141 3.74 0.93 -3.65
N ARG A 142 3.44 1.35 -2.42
CA ARG A 142 2.29 2.22 -2.11
C ARG A 142 2.36 3.54 -2.88
N ALA A 143 3.53 4.17 -2.95
CA ALA A 143 3.73 5.37 -3.76
C ALA A 143 3.45 5.13 -5.26
N GLY A 144 3.83 3.97 -5.79
CA GLY A 144 3.51 3.55 -7.15
C GLY A 144 2.01 3.34 -7.38
N ILE A 145 1.27 2.81 -6.39
CA ILE A 145 -0.20 2.73 -6.41
C ILE A 145 -0.80 4.13 -6.50
N ILE A 146 -0.39 5.04 -5.61
CA ILE A 146 -0.87 6.43 -5.59
C ILE A 146 -0.60 7.12 -6.93
N TYR A 147 0.61 6.99 -7.45
CA TYR A 147 0.99 7.55 -8.76
C TYR A 147 0.07 7.04 -9.88
N GLY A 148 -0.13 5.72 -9.95
CA GLY A 148 -0.97 5.11 -10.97
C GLY A 148 -2.45 5.51 -10.87
N MET A 149 -3.00 5.59 -9.66
CA MET A 149 -4.37 6.08 -9.43
C MET A 149 -4.53 7.52 -9.91
N LEU A 150 -3.59 8.40 -9.59
CA LEU A 150 -3.61 9.80 -10.02
C LEU A 150 -3.48 9.97 -11.54
N ARG A 151 -2.94 8.96 -12.24
CA ARG A 151 -2.85 8.87 -13.70
C ARG A 151 -4.04 8.16 -14.34
N GLY A 152 -4.95 7.59 -13.55
CA GLY A 152 -6.12 6.86 -14.05
C GLY A 152 -5.77 5.53 -14.71
N LEU A 153 -4.70 4.86 -14.28
CA LEU A 153 -4.30 3.54 -14.78
C LEU A 153 -5.33 2.47 -14.39
N ASP A 154 -5.55 1.50 -15.25
CA ASP A 154 -6.34 0.32 -14.91
C ASP A 154 -5.63 -0.55 -13.85
N THR A 155 -6.35 -1.51 -13.26
CA THR A 155 -5.83 -2.33 -12.15
C THR A 155 -4.54 -3.06 -12.51
N GLN A 156 -4.43 -3.59 -13.73
CA GLN A 156 -3.23 -4.33 -14.14
C GLN A 156 -2.03 -3.40 -14.32
N GLN A 157 -2.24 -2.27 -14.98
CA GLN A 157 -1.23 -1.22 -15.14
C GLN A 157 -0.80 -0.65 -13.80
N LEU A 158 -1.75 -0.43 -12.88
CA LEU A 158 -1.53 0.05 -11.53
C LEU A 158 -0.58 -0.86 -10.76
N ILE A 159 -0.89 -2.16 -10.71
CA ILE A 159 -0.07 -3.16 -10.02
C ILE A 159 1.32 -3.29 -10.66
N ARG A 160 1.38 -3.30 -11.99
CA ARG A 160 2.64 -3.36 -12.73
C ARG A 160 3.52 -2.14 -12.42
N THR A 161 2.94 -0.95 -12.43
CA THR A 161 3.64 0.30 -12.10
C THR A 161 4.17 0.29 -10.67
N ALA A 162 3.33 -0.07 -9.71
CA ALA A 162 3.71 -0.14 -8.30
C ALA A 162 4.84 -1.17 -8.05
N SER A 163 4.73 -2.34 -8.69
CA SER A 163 5.76 -3.39 -8.62
C SER A 163 7.08 -2.92 -9.23
N ALA A 164 7.05 -2.16 -10.34
CA ALA A 164 8.24 -1.60 -10.96
C ALA A 164 8.93 -0.56 -10.06
N VAL A 165 8.16 0.36 -9.44
CA VAL A 165 8.71 1.34 -8.50
C VAL A 165 9.41 0.64 -7.34
N ALA A 166 8.78 -0.36 -6.73
CA ALA A 166 9.37 -1.14 -5.65
C ALA A 166 10.63 -1.89 -6.09
N ALA A 167 10.63 -2.48 -7.27
CA ALA A 167 11.78 -3.20 -7.84
C ALA A 167 12.97 -2.27 -8.05
N ILE A 168 12.77 -1.10 -8.67
CA ILE A 168 13.82 -0.11 -8.91
C ILE A 168 14.44 0.35 -7.58
N VAL A 169 13.62 0.66 -6.59
CA VAL A 169 14.08 1.09 -5.26
C VAL A 169 14.91 0.00 -4.59
N THR A 170 14.47 -1.26 -4.70
CA THR A 170 15.17 -2.42 -4.13
C THR A 170 16.57 -2.64 -4.72
N GLU A 171 16.82 -2.27 -5.97
CA GLU A 171 18.16 -2.34 -6.61
C GLU A 171 19.11 -1.23 -6.15
N ARG A 172 18.63 -0.22 -5.44
CA ARG A 172 19.40 0.95 -5.03
C ARG A 172 19.73 0.90 -3.54
N ALA A 173 20.76 1.61 -3.11
CA ALA A 173 21.13 1.74 -1.70
C ALA A 173 21.64 3.17 -1.43
N PRO A 174 21.05 3.89 -0.46
CA PRO A 174 19.82 3.55 0.27
C PRO A 174 18.60 3.59 -0.65
N GLY A 175 17.75 2.54 -0.57
CA GLY A 175 16.68 2.31 -1.53
C GLY A 175 15.68 3.46 -1.64
N VAL A 176 14.99 3.77 -0.55
CA VAL A 176 13.90 4.77 -0.52
C VAL A 176 14.36 6.20 -0.85
N LEU A 177 15.61 6.55 -0.57
CA LEU A 177 16.18 7.87 -0.92
C LEU A 177 16.50 8.01 -2.42
N ASN A 178 16.44 6.91 -3.16
CA ASN A 178 16.72 6.84 -4.59
C ASN A 178 15.48 6.38 -5.36
N SER A 179 14.33 6.96 -5.06
CA SER A 179 13.09 6.71 -5.82
C SER A 179 13.27 7.07 -7.28
N PRO A 180 12.67 6.30 -8.22
CA PRO A 180 12.82 6.57 -9.64
C PRO A 180 12.13 7.87 -10.05
N THR A 181 12.69 8.54 -11.04
CA THR A 181 11.98 9.52 -11.83
C THR A 181 10.97 8.83 -12.76
N GLU A 182 10.02 9.58 -13.31
CA GLU A 182 9.05 9.07 -14.29
C GLU A 182 9.77 8.45 -15.51
N GLY A 183 10.79 9.12 -16.05
CA GLY A 183 11.56 8.58 -17.19
C GLY A 183 12.33 7.29 -16.87
N GLU A 184 12.84 7.12 -15.65
CA GLU A 184 13.48 5.87 -15.22
C GLU A 184 12.45 4.75 -15.06
N LEU A 185 11.26 5.05 -14.56
CA LEU A 185 10.15 4.11 -14.45
C LEU A 185 9.69 3.63 -15.83
N ASP A 186 9.49 4.55 -16.77
CA ASP A 186 9.11 4.24 -18.15
C ASP A 186 10.18 3.37 -18.84
N ALA A 187 11.44 3.72 -18.68
CA ALA A 187 12.56 2.95 -19.22
C ALA A 187 12.64 1.54 -18.59
N PHE A 188 12.34 1.40 -17.30
CA PHE A 188 12.29 0.08 -16.63
C PHE A 188 11.14 -0.75 -17.19
N LEU A 189 9.93 -0.19 -17.26
CA LEU A 189 8.75 -0.86 -17.80
C LEU A 189 8.91 -1.28 -19.27
N ALA A 190 9.60 -0.48 -20.08
CA ALA A 190 9.88 -0.83 -21.48
C ALA A 190 10.83 -2.01 -21.61
N ARG A 191 11.77 -2.21 -20.67
CA ARG A 191 12.70 -3.36 -20.68
C ARG A 191 12.09 -4.64 -20.11
N HIS A 192 10.96 -4.55 -19.42
CA HIS A 192 10.27 -5.66 -18.77
C HIS A 192 8.82 -5.73 -19.26
N PRO A 193 8.57 -6.07 -20.53
CA PRO A 193 7.25 -6.08 -21.15
C PRO A 193 6.24 -7.03 -20.49
#